data_816f3524881d00b221dbcfe8451a6f4a
#
_entry.id   816f3524881d00b221dbcfe8451a6f4a
#
_cell.length_a   1.000
_cell.length_b   1.000
_cell.length_c   1.000
_cell.angle_alpha   90.00
_cell.angle_beta   90.00
_cell.angle_gamma   90.00
#
_symmetry.space_group_name_H-M   'P 1'
#
loop_
_entity.id
_entity.type
_entity.pdbx_description
1 polymer ?
#
loop_
_entity_poly.entity_id
_entity_poly.type
_entity_poly.pdbx_seq_one_letter_code
_entity_poly.pdbx_strand_id
1 'polypeptide(L)'
;GAGTARGLGLIPASTVFKEEKRLAQSELRITGAQGAFSVWNGMTARGYEIHDGETTVSCAPAGTIGSKPEGAACGNVFGTYLHGLFDEPGVALALARSLARMRGLPESVVGAAGAASAADHRAREFDRLADAVRGALDMEYVYRIIEEGV
;
A
#
# COMPACT_ATOMS: atom_id res chain seq x y z
N GLY A 1 -23.91 -18.81 8.39
CA GLY A 1 -24.26 -18.35 9.74
C GLY A 1 -23.38 -17.18 10.12
N ALA A 2 -23.97 -16.10 10.60
CA ALA A 2 -23.23 -14.95 11.11
C ALA A 2 -22.42 -15.37 12.34
N GLY A 3 -21.10 -15.28 12.27
CA GLY A 3 -20.21 -15.59 13.38
C GLY A 3 -19.42 -14.35 13.78
N THR A 4 -18.94 -14.33 15.03
CA THR A 4 -18.04 -13.30 15.52
C THR A 4 -16.66 -13.91 15.73
N ALA A 5 -15.61 -13.24 15.21
CA ALA A 5 -14.23 -13.62 15.42
C ALA A 5 -13.47 -12.49 16.13
N ARG A 6 -12.55 -12.85 17.01
CA ARG A 6 -11.71 -11.89 17.71
C ARG A 6 -10.53 -11.52 16.84
N GLY A 7 -10.29 -10.21 16.68
CA GLY A 7 -9.11 -9.69 15.99
C GLY A 7 -7.84 -9.73 16.85
N LEU A 8 -6.72 -9.28 16.31
CA LEU A 8 -5.41 -9.25 16.98
C LEU A 8 -5.32 -8.25 18.15
N GLY A 9 -6.30 -7.33 18.25
CA GLY A 9 -6.32 -6.33 19.33
C GLY A 9 -5.30 -5.20 19.20
N LEU A 10 -4.70 -5.02 18.02
CA LEU A 10 -3.71 -3.96 17.76
C LEU A 10 -4.38 -2.59 17.63
N ILE A 11 -5.59 -2.55 17.10
CA ILE A 11 -6.43 -1.37 16.96
C ILE A 11 -7.76 -1.66 17.65
N PRO A 12 -8.27 -0.78 18.51
CA PRO A 12 -9.58 -0.94 19.12
C PRO A 12 -10.67 -0.65 18.06
N ALA A 13 -10.98 -1.65 17.28
CA ALA A 13 -11.88 -1.58 16.14
C ALA A 13 -12.84 -2.77 16.11
N SER A 14 -14.00 -2.56 15.51
CA SER A 14 -14.99 -3.59 15.19
C SER A 14 -15.39 -3.43 13.73
N THR A 15 -15.34 -4.53 12.98
CA THR A 15 -15.76 -4.57 11.57
C THR A 15 -16.98 -5.43 11.41
N VAL A 16 -18.00 -4.89 10.77
CA VAL A 16 -19.21 -5.63 10.36
C VAL A 16 -19.13 -5.85 8.87
N PHE A 17 -18.97 -7.09 8.44
CA PHE A 17 -18.95 -7.44 7.03
C PHE A 17 -20.32 -7.24 6.39
N LYS A 18 -20.33 -6.73 5.17
CA LYS A 18 -21.51 -6.53 4.32
C LYS A 18 -21.32 -7.27 3.00
N GLU A 19 -22.43 -7.54 2.32
CA GLU A 19 -22.37 -8.19 1.00
C GLU A 19 -21.85 -7.28 -0.10
N GLU A 20 -21.96 -5.95 0.10
CA GLU A 20 -21.49 -4.96 -0.86
C GLU A 20 -19.98 -4.74 -0.72
N LYS A 21 -19.25 -5.09 -1.76
CA LYS A 21 -17.82 -4.81 -1.90
C LYS A 21 -17.60 -3.40 -2.42
N ARG A 22 -16.78 -2.64 -1.71
CA ARG A 22 -16.32 -1.34 -2.17
C ARG A 22 -15.01 -1.50 -2.93
N LEU A 23 -14.99 -1.00 -4.17
CA LEU A 23 -13.79 -0.91 -4.99
C LEU A 23 -13.75 0.47 -5.62
N ALA A 24 -12.79 1.28 -5.25
CA ALA A 24 -12.61 2.62 -5.80
C ALA A 24 -11.13 3.01 -5.85
N GLN A 25 -10.75 3.74 -6.89
CA GLN A 25 -9.50 4.50 -6.85
C GLN A 25 -9.68 5.66 -5.88
N SER A 26 -8.75 5.80 -4.94
CA SER A 26 -8.87 6.76 -3.86
C SER A 26 -7.52 7.43 -3.58
N GLU A 27 -7.61 8.63 -3.02
CA GLU A 27 -6.48 9.41 -2.57
C GLU A 27 -6.64 9.66 -1.06
N LEU A 28 -5.71 9.09 -0.28
CA LEU A 28 -5.66 9.27 1.17
C LEU A 28 -4.74 10.44 1.50
N ARG A 29 -5.26 11.45 2.17
CA ARG A 29 -4.47 12.49 2.82
C ARG A 29 -4.21 12.12 4.27
N ILE A 30 -2.97 11.83 4.61
CA ILE A 30 -2.57 11.39 5.95
C ILE A 30 -2.46 12.61 6.88
N THR A 31 -3.14 12.56 8.01
CA THR A 31 -3.18 13.68 8.98
C THR A 31 -3.14 13.23 10.42
N GLY A 32 -3.44 11.97 10.72
CA GLY A 32 -3.54 11.45 12.08
C GLY A 32 -2.40 10.51 12.47
N ALA A 33 -1.37 10.36 11.64
CA ALA A 33 -0.27 9.44 11.90
C ALA A 33 0.51 9.82 13.17
N GLN A 34 0.86 8.81 13.98
CA GLN A 34 1.50 8.96 15.28
C GLN A 34 2.79 8.14 15.36
N GLY A 35 3.60 8.35 16.39
CA GLY A 35 4.82 7.57 16.64
C GLY A 35 5.77 7.60 15.45
N ALA A 36 6.25 6.43 15.02
CA ALA A 36 7.14 6.29 13.87
C ALA A 36 6.52 6.77 12.56
N PHE A 37 5.19 6.72 12.46
CA PHE A 37 4.43 7.10 11.27
C PHE A 37 4.15 8.61 11.17
N SER A 38 4.43 9.39 12.22
CA SER A 38 4.15 10.84 12.25
C SER A 38 4.78 11.61 11.08
N VAL A 39 5.85 11.08 10.51
CA VAL A 39 6.52 11.61 9.31
C VAL A 39 5.65 11.59 8.05
N TRP A 40 4.56 10.83 8.06
CA TRP A 40 3.60 10.77 6.96
C TRP A 40 2.55 11.88 7.00
N ASN A 41 2.41 12.60 8.12
CA ASN A 41 1.44 13.69 8.20
C ASN A 41 1.70 14.76 7.15
N GLY A 42 0.67 15.07 6.37
CA GLY A 42 0.73 15.96 5.23
C GLY A 42 1.03 15.27 3.90
N MET A 43 1.45 14.00 3.92
CA MET A 43 1.61 13.22 2.68
C MET A 43 0.26 12.79 2.13
N THR A 44 0.24 12.61 0.82
CA THR A 44 -0.90 12.06 0.09
C THR A 44 -0.48 10.77 -0.58
N ALA A 45 -1.30 9.74 -0.51
CA ALA A 45 -1.07 8.47 -1.16
C ALA A 45 -2.26 8.09 -2.05
N ARG A 46 -1.96 7.62 -3.26
CA ARG A 46 -2.96 7.12 -4.21
C ARG A 46 -2.96 5.62 -4.24
N GLY A 47 -4.14 5.05 -4.38
CA GLY A 47 -4.29 3.60 -4.42
C GLY A 47 -5.72 3.18 -4.64
N TYR A 48 -6.03 1.97 -4.19
CA TYR A 48 -7.36 1.39 -4.29
C TYR A 48 -7.91 1.16 -2.90
N GLU A 49 -9.13 1.63 -2.64
CA GLU A 49 -9.90 1.28 -1.46
C GLU A 49 -10.68 0.01 -1.78
N ILE A 50 -10.34 -1.10 -1.10
CA ILE A 50 -10.98 -2.39 -1.30
C ILE A 50 -11.33 -2.97 0.07
N HIS A 51 -12.62 -3.02 0.41
CA HIS A 51 -13.06 -3.68 1.64
C HIS A 51 -14.54 -4.09 1.57
N ASP A 52 -14.88 -5.10 2.36
CA ASP A 52 -16.22 -5.66 2.48
C ASP A 52 -16.73 -5.41 3.91
N GLY A 53 -17.33 -4.24 4.16
CA GLY A 53 -17.92 -3.94 5.45
C GLY A 53 -17.65 -2.55 5.98
N GLU A 54 -18.15 -2.32 7.19
CA GLU A 54 -17.97 -1.06 7.92
C GLU A 54 -17.16 -1.29 9.18
N THR A 55 -16.11 -0.49 9.34
CA THR A 55 -15.26 -0.53 10.54
C THR A 55 -15.46 0.71 11.38
N THR A 56 -15.77 0.49 12.66
CA THR A 56 -15.78 1.53 13.68
C THR A 56 -14.51 1.44 14.50
N VAL A 57 -13.82 2.56 14.65
CA VAL A 57 -12.57 2.66 15.43
C VAL A 57 -12.73 3.65 16.58
N SER A 58 -12.03 3.39 17.68
CA SER A 58 -12.00 4.30 18.84
C SER A 58 -10.73 5.15 18.92
N CYS A 59 -9.84 5.04 17.93
CA CYS A 59 -8.67 5.92 17.81
C CYS A 59 -8.89 7.03 16.77
N ALA A 60 -7.89 7.91 16.66
CA ALA A 60 -7.87 8.91 15.61
C ALA A 60 -7.85 8.26 14.23
N PRO A 61 -8.53 8.84 13.23
CA PRO A 61 -8.40 8.37 11.85
C PRO A 61 -6.95 8.53 11.35
N ALA A 62 -6.52 7.64 10.47
CA ALA A 62 -5.22 7.74 9.81
C ALA A 62 -5.13 8.99 8.92
N GLY A 63 -6.26 9.35 8.31
CA GLY A 63 -6.39 10.51 7.45
C GLY A 63 -7.80 10.65 6.91
N THR A 64 -7.90 11.19 5.69
CA THR A 64 -9.18 11.37 5.00
C THR A 64 -9.08 10.96 3.54
N ILE A 65 -10.16 10.37 3.01
CA ILE A 65 -10.42 10.22 1.58
C ILE A 65 -11.57 11.16 1.23
N GLY A 66 -11.25 12.21 0.46
CA GLY A 66 -12.16 13.35 0.30
C GLY A 66 -12.45 14.01 1.65
N SER A 67 -13.73 14.05 2.04
CA SER A 67 -14.16 14.57 3.35
C SER A 67 -14.39 13.50 4.42
N LYS A 68 -14.22 12.21 4.08
CA LYS A 68 -14.53 11.10 4.98
C LYS A 68 -13.28 10.67 5.75
N PRO A 69 -13.38 10.47 7.08
CA PRO A 69 -12.31 9.83 7.83
C PRO A 69 -12.02 8.44 7.29
N GLU A 70 -10.73 8.08 7.26
CA GLU A 70 -10.27 6.79 6.79
C GLU A 70 -9.17 6.24 7.70
N GLY A 71 -9.18 4.92 7.88
CA GLY A 71 -8.17 4.20 8.62
C GLY A 71 -8.15 4.51 10.11
N ALA A 72 -7.07 4.12 10.77
CA ALA A 72 -6.86 4.33 12.20
C ALA A 72 -5.39 4.54 12.52
N ALA A 73 -5.10 5.44 13.46
CA ALA A 73 -3.77 5.67 13.99
C ALA A 73 -3.81 5.59 15.52
N CYS A 74 -3.16 4.58 16.08
CA CYS A 74 -3.12 4.28 17.50
C CYS A 74 -1.67 4.10 17.95
N GLY A 75 -1.01 5.17 18.39
CA GLY A 75 0.39 5.14 18.79
C GLY A 75 1.30 4.70 17.63
N ASN A 76 1.94 3.54 17.78
CA ASN A 76 2.80 2.94 16.75
C ASN A 76 2.08 1.92 15.85
N VAL A 77 0.76 2.00 15.77
CA VAL A 77 -0.05 1.19 14.87
C VAL A 77 -0.78 2.11 13.89
N PHE A 78 -0.64 1.82 12.62
CA PHE A 78 -1.30 2.54 11.54
C PHE A 78 -2.04 1.54 10.66
N GLY A 79 -3.32 1.75 10.44
CA GLY A 79 -4.17 0.89 9.63
C GLY A 79 -4.92 1.71 8.58
N THR A 80 -5.03 1.18 7.38
CA THR A 80 -5.75 1.79 6.26
C THR A 80 -6.34 0.72 5.35
N TYR A 81 -7.45 1.00 4.72
CA TYR A 81 -8.00 0.21 3.62
C TYR A 81 -7.47 0.63 2.25
N LEU A 82 -6.63 1.67 2.20
CA LEU A 82 -5.96 2.05 0.96
C LEU A 82 -4.87 1.04 0.62
N HIS A 83 -5.07 0.26 -0.43
CA HIS A 83 -4.06 -0.61 -1.01
C HIS A 83 -3.11 0.20 -1.88
N GLY A 84 -1.81 -0.12 -1.81
CA GLY A 84 -0.79 0.59 -2.58
C GLY A 84 -0.15 1.77 -1.84
N LEU A 85 -0.39 1.93 -0.52
CA LEU A 85 0.21 3.00 0.29
C LEU A 85 1.74 3.09 0.10
N PHE A 86 2.43 1.96 0.07
CA PHE A 86 3.89 1.89 -0.10
C PHE A 86 4.35 2.00 -1.57
N ASP A 87 3.42 2.01 -2.52
CA ASP A 87 3.72 2.29 -3.93
C ASP A 87 3.90 3.80 -4.17
N GLU A 88 3.39 4.63 -3.26
CA GLU A 88 3.56 6.07 -3.33
C GLU A 88 5.02 6.47 -3.07
N PRO A 89 5.62 7.27 -3.96
CA PRO A 89 7.00 7.70 -3.80
C PRO A 89 7.24 8.39 -2.45
N GLY A 90 8.28 7.97 -1.76
CA GLY A 90 8.71 8.57 -0.51
C GLY A 90 8.04 8.03 0.77
N VAL A 91 6.89 7.36 0.71
CA VAL A 91 6.20 6.83 1.91
C VAL A 91 7.06 5.81 2.65
N ALA A 92 7.56 4.79 1.94
CA ALA A 92 8.45 3.78 2.52
C ALA A 92 9.76 4.40 3.04
N LEU A 93 10.35 5.30 2.25
CA LEU A 93 11.60 5.98 2.61
C LEU A 93 11.45 6.86 3.85
N ALA A 94 10.35 7.62 3.94
CA ALA A 94 10.07 8.47 5.09
C ALA A 94 9.96 7.63 6.38
N LEU A 95 9.25 6.50 6.33
CA LEU A 95 9.14 5.59 7.46
C LEU A 95 10.50 4.97 7.83
N ALA A 96 11.25 4.49 6.86
CA ALA A 96 12.57 3.89 7.11
C ALA A 96 13.53 4.88 7.79
N ARG A 97 13.55 6.14 7.34
CA ARG A 97 14.33 7.21 7.96
C ARG A 97 13.84 7.53 9.37
N SER A 98 12.52 7.57 9.58
CA SER A 98 11.94 7.76 10.92
C SER A 98 12.39 6.66 11.89
N LEU A 99 12.33 5.41 11.46
CA LEU A 99 12.76 4.26 12.26
C LEU A 99 14.27 4.29 12.54
N ALA A 100 15.11 4.66 11.57
CA ALA A 100 16.54 4.83 11.75
C ALA A 100 16.83 5.89 12.84
N ARG A 101 16.20 7.07 12.75
CA ARG A 101 16.34 8.12 13.76
C ARG A 101 15.92 7.65 15.15
N MET A 102 14.79 6.95 15.27
CA MET A 102 14.31 6.42 16.54
C MET A 102 15.30 5.40 17.17
N ARG A 103 16.12 4.75 16.35
CA ARG A 103 17.15 3.82 16.77
C ARG A 103 18.53 4.47 16.94
N GLY A 104 18.63 5.79 16.78
CA GLY A 104 19.91 6.50 16.84
C GLY A 104 20.87 6.18 15.69
N LEU A 105 20.34 5.65 14.57
CA LEU A 105 21.12 5.35 13.38
C LEU A 105 21.16 6.56 12.44
N PRO A 106 22.27 6.79 11.74
CA PRO A 106 22.31 7.85 10.73
C PRO A 106 21.38 7.51 9.56
N GLU A 107 20.71 8.54 9.00
CA GLU A 107 19.78 8.34 7.88
C GLU A 107 20.45 7.74 6.63
N SER A 108 21.76 7.87 6.50
CA SER A 108 22.55 7.26 5.42
C SER A 108 22.47 5.74 5.41
N VAL A 109 22.14 5.09 6.54
CA VAL A 109 21.93 3.64 6.62
C VAL A 109 20.74 3.19 5.75
N VAL A 110 19.75 4.08 5.56
CA VAL A 110 18.57 3.78 4.74
C VAL A 110 18.90 3.81 3.24
N GLY A 111 20.07 4.35 2.87
CA GLY A 111 20.59 4.31 1.51
C GLY A 111 19.75 5.05 0.46
N ALA A 112 20.30 5.12 -0.76
CA ALA A 112 19.58 5.59 -1.93
C ALA A 112 18.58 4.55 -2.51
N ALA A 113 18.53 3.35 -1.92
CA ALA A 113 17.67 2.25 -2.38
C ALA A 113 16.17 2.58 -2.35
N GLY A 114 15.77 3.60 -1.57
CA GLY A 114 14.39 4.10 -1.56
C GLY A 114 14.07 5.13 -2.65
N ALA A 115 15.01 5.46 -3.54
CA ALA A 115 14.80 6.45 -4.58
C ALA A 115 14.08 5.88 -5.83
N ALA A 116 14.20 4.58 -6.08
CA ALA A 116 13.45 3.94 -7.16
C ALA A 116 12.00 3.73 -6.73
N SER A 117 11.05 4.24 -7.50
CA SER A 117 9.64 4.03 -7.23
C SER A 117 9.28 2.54 -7.37
N ALA A 118 8.22 2.10 -6.69
CA ALA A 118 7.66 0.75 -6.89
C ALA A 118 7.29 0.50 -8.36
N ALA A 119 6.90 1.55 -9.09
CA ALA A 119 6.64 1.49 -10.52
C ALA A 119 7.91 1.19 -11.34
N ASP A 120 9.04 1.85 -11.04
CA ASP A 120 10.31 1.58 -11.72
C ASP A 120 10.83 0.18 -11.42
N HIS A 121 10.63 -0.30 -10.18
CA HIS A 121 10.97 -1.67 -9.83
C HIS A 121 10.12 -2.67 -10.63
N ARG A 122 8.81 -2.50 -10.65
CA ARG A 122 7.91 -3.36 -11.44
C ARG A 122 8.24 -3.34 -12.93
N ALA A 123 8.53 -2.18 -13.51
CA ALA A 123 8.91 -2.08 -14.91
C ALA A 123 10.15 -2.95 -15.21
N ARG A 124 11.20 -2.82 -14.38
CA ARG A 124 12.40 -3.66 -14.55
C ARG A 124 12.13 -5.16 -14.40
N GLU A 125 11.26 -5.55 -13.46
CA GLU A 125 10.91 -6.97 -13.28
C GLU A 125 10.08 -7.49 -14.46
N PHE A 126 9.20 -6.67 -15.05
CA PHE A 126 8.49 -7.02 -16.28
C PHE A 126 9.43 -7.15 -17.48
N ASP A 127 10.41 -6.26 -17.62
CA ASP A 127 11.42 -6.37 -18.68
C ASP A 127 12.21 -7.69 -18.54
N ARG A 128 12.66 -8.03 -17.32
CA ARG A 128 13.35 -9.29 -17.04
C ARG A 128 12.48 -10.51 -17.36
N LEU A 129 11.20 -10.47 -17.00
CA LEU A 129 10.25 -11.54 -17.33
C LEU A 129 10.06 -11.65 -18.84
N ALA A 130 9.90 -10.52 -19.54
CA ALA A 130 9.77 -10.49 -20.98
C ALA A 130 11.00 -11.10 -21.68
N ASP A 131 12.20 -10.77 -21.21
CA ASP A 131 13.45 -11.33 -21.75
C ASP A 131 13.55 -12.84 -21.49
N ALA A 132 13.18 -13.29 -20.30
CA ALA A 132 13.14 -14.72 -19.98
C ALA A 132 12.14 -15.48 -20.87
N VAL A 133 10.96 -14.94 -21.09
CA VAL A 133 9.93 -15.52 -21.98
C VAL A 133 10.43 -15.56 -23.42
N ARG A 134 11.01 -14.46 -23.92
CA ARG A 134 11.58 -14.41 -25.29
C ARG A 134 12.71 -15.40 -25.49
N GLY A 135 13.53 -15.60 -24.45
CA GLY A 135 14.63 -16.56 -24.51
C GLY A 135 14.19 -18.04 -24.42
N ALA A 136 12.99 -18.29 -23.87
CA ALA A 136 12.47 -19.65 -23.66
C ALA A 136 11.51 -20.12 -24.77
N LEU A 137 10.92 -19.21 -25.53
CA LEU A 137 9.94 -19.52 -26.58
C LEU A 137 10.50 -19.23 -27.97
N ASP A 138 10.00 -20.00 -28.97
CA ASP A 138 10.18 -19.66 -30.38
C ASP A 138 9.26 -18.48 -30.71
N MET A 139 9.81 -17.28 -30.57
CA MET A 139 9.04 -16.04 -30.77
C MET A 139 8.63 -15.84 -32.23
N GLU A 140 9.39 -16.37 -33.21
CA GLU A 140 8.99 -16.29 -34.61
C GLU A 140 7.74 -17.15 -34.87
N TYR A 141 7.68 -18.32 -34.25
CA TYR A 141 6.47 -19.14 -34.29
C TYR A 141 5.27 -18.48 -33.62
N VAL A 142 5.48 -17.84 -32.45
CA VAL A 142 4.41 -17.11 -31.74
C VAL A 142 3.88 -15.98 -32.61
N TYR A 143 4.74 -15.15 -33.20
CA TYR A 143 4.30 -14.04 -34.06
C TYR A 143 3.58 -14.50 -35.30
N ARG A 144 4.03 -15.61 -35.93
CA ARG A 144 3.35 -16.22 -37.08
C ARG A 144 1.92 -16.64 -36.74
N ILE A 145 1.71 -17.27 -35.57
CA ILE A 145 0.37 -17.66 -35.11
C ILE A 145 -0.52 -16.41 -34.93
N ILE A 146 0.02 -15.32 -34.40
CA ILE A 146 -0.72 -14.08 -34.17
C ILE A 146 -1.12 -13.42 -35.50
N GLU A 147 -0.25 -13.44 -36.50
CA GLU A 147 -0.44 -12.78 -37.80
C GLU A 147 -1.32 -13.61 -38.75
N GLU A 148 -1.13 -14.91 -38.80
CA GLU A 148 -1.80 -15.78 -39.76
C GLU A 148 -3.11 -16.38 -39.21
N GLY A 149 -3.25 -16.43 -37.91
CA GLY A 149 -4.32 -17.15 -37.22
C GLY A 149 -4.12 -18.66 -37.30
N VAL A 150 -4.59 -19.40 -36.32
CA VAL A 150 -4.61 -20.90 -36.34
C VAL A 150 -6.05 -21.36 -36.50
#